data_012d57b78504b49fa8d8def5e4bd4eae
#
_entry.id   012d57b78504b49fa8d8def5e4bd4eae
#
_cell.length_a   1.000
_cell.length_b   1.000
_cell.length_c   1.000
_cell.angle_alpha   90.00
_cell.angle_beta   90.00
_cell.angle_gamma   90.00
#
_symmetry.space_group_name_H-M   'P 1'
#
loop_
_entity.id
_entity.type
_entity.pdbx_description
1 polymer ?
#
loop_
_entity_poly.entity_id
_entity_poly.type
_entity_poly.pdbx_seq_one_letter_code
_entity_poly.pdbx_strand_id
1 'polypeptide(L)'
;MSELKEKGLGVFINLDKWGISTFTLKKIAMITMIIDHVGFLFFQDNHQTYIILRSIGRISFPIFCFVLVEGFFHTSDRLKHAIRLGIFALVSEIPYDMLYGRFFDMARQNVIFTLFIGYMAIWALQSISMFRVAYPDKI
;
A
#
# COMPACT_ATOMS: atom_id res chain seq x y z
N MET A 1 -24.43 -5.80 12.41
CA MET A 1 -23.22 -5.04 12.08
C MET A 1 -21.95 -5.63 12.69
N SER A 2 -22.01 -6.25 13.86
CA SER A 2 -20.92 -7.00 14.49
C SER A 2 -20.56 -8.29 13.73
N GLU A 3 -21.55 -9.08 13.30
CA GLU A 3 -21.32 -10.35 12.58
C GLU A 3 -20.67 -10.21 11.20
N LEU A 4 -20.96 -9.13 10.47
CA LEU A 4 -20.30 -8.85 9.17
C LEU A 4 -18.85 -8.42 9.36
N LYS A 5 -18.55 -7.77 10.48
CA LYS A 5 -17.17 -7.45 10.88
C LYS A 5 -16.38 -8.72 11.24
N GLU A 6 -17.01 -9.67 11.92
CA GLU A 6 -16.40 -10.95 12.28
C GLU A 6 -16.20 -11.88 11.08
N LYS A 7 -17.18 -11.98 10.17
CA LYS A 7 -17.05 -12.80 8.95
C LYS A 7 -16.05 -12.24 7.94
N GLY A 8 -15.91 -10.92 7.85
CA GLY A 8 -14.88 -10.28 7.01
C GLY A 8 -13.47 -10.46 7.57
N LEU A 9 -13.33 -10.54 8.90
CA LEU A 9 -12.03 -10.73 9.58
C LEU A 9 -11.50 -12.16 9.46
N GLY A 10 -12.36 -13.16 9.23
CA GLY A 10 -11.96 -14.58 9.16
C GLY A 10 -11.20 -14.97 7.89
N VAL A 11 -11.15 -14.08 6.88
CA VAL A 11 -10.40 -14.31 5.64
C VAL A 11 -8.97 -13.77 5.74
N PHE A 12 -8.70 -12.87 6.69
CA PHE A 12 -7.34 -12.37 6.89
C PHE A 12 -6.55 -13.38 7.70
N ILE A 13 -5.44 -13.82 7.11
CA ILE A 13 -4.45 -14.70 7.72
C ILE A 13 -4.18 -14.20 9.13
N ASN A 14 -4.47 -15.04 10.11
CA ASN A 14 -4.21 -14.72 11.51
C ASN A 14 -2.68 -14.72 11.70
N LEU A 15 -2.06 -13.57 11.41
CA LEU A 15 -0.61 -13.38 11.50
C LEU A 15 -0.09 -13.56 12.93
N ASP A 16 -0.96 -13.38 13.93
CA ASP A 16 -0.64 -13.64 15.32
C ASP A 16 -0.28 -15.10 15.56
N LYS A 17 -0.85 -16.04 14.77
CA LYS A 17 -0.49 -17.45 14.78
C LYS A 17 0.94 -17.71 14.32
N TRP A 18 1.51 -16.82 13.49
CA TRP A 18 2.87 -16.90 12.97
C TRP A 18 3.85 -16.00 13.74
N GLY A 19 3.39 -15.29 14.80
CA GLY A 19 4.20 -14.41 15.60
C GLY A 19 4.72 -13.16 14.86
N ILE A 20 4.18 -12.86 13.68
CA ILE A 20 4.58 -11.71 12.87
C ILE A 20 3.54 -10.61 13.06
N SER A 21 3.92 -9.54 13.77
CA SER A 21 3.04 -8.39 13.93
C SER A 21 3.01 -7.52 12.66
N THR A 22 1.92 -6.80 12.45
CA THR A 22 1.78 -5.78 11.38
C THR A 22 2.94 -4.77 11.41
N PHE A 23 3.43 -4.47 12.59
CA PHE A 23 4.59 -3.59 12.77
C PHE A 23 5.87 -4.20 12.18
N THR A 24 6.09 -5.49 12.36
CA THR A 24 7.24 -6.22 11.78
C THR A 24 7.14 -6.25 10.25
N LEU A 25 5.94 -6.48 9.69
CA LEU A 25 5.72 -6.43 8.24
C LEU A 25 6.03 -5.05 7.66
N LYS A 26 5.62 -3.97 8.33
CA LYS A 26 5.94 -2.60 7.92
C LYS A 26 7.45 -2.36 7.87
N LYS A 27 8.19 -2.84 8.87
CA LYS A 27 9.66 -2.73 8.89
C LYS A 27 10.31 -3.50 7.74
N ILE A 28 9.87 -4.74 7.49
CA ILE A 28 10.38 -5.55 6.37
C ILE A 28 10.12 -4.84 5.04
N ALA A 29 8.90 -4.34 4.82
CA ALA A 29 8.55 -3.61 3.61
C ALA A 29 9.40 -2.34 3.42
N MET A 30 9.68 -1.59 4.49
CA MET A 30 10.53 -0.41 4.43
C MET A 30 11.98 -0.77 4.10
N ILE A 31 12.53 -1.81 4.72
CA ILE A 31 13.91 -2.26 4.47
C ILE A 31 14.05 -2.74 3.02
N THR A 32 13.13 -3.57 2.54
CA THR A 32 13.17 -4.07 1.16
C THR A 32 12.99 -2.93 0.15
N MET A 33 12.20 -1.91 0.45
CA MET A 33 12.06 -0.71 -0.37
C MET A 33 13.37 0.10 -0.42
N ILE A 34 14.07 0.24 0.70
CA ILE A 34 15.39 0.91 0.73
C ILE A 34 16.39 0.15 -0.13
N ILE A 35 16.41 -1.18 -0.05
CA ILE A 35 17.26 -2.03 -0.88
C ILE A 35 16.99 -1.81 -2.36
N ASP A 36 15.71 -1.68 -2.76
CA ASP A 36 15.31 -1.36 -4.13
C ASP A 36 15.90 -0.03 -4.61
N HIS A 37 15.78 1.01 -3.79
CA HIS A 37 16.28 2.34 -4.14
C HIS A 37 17.82 2.39 -4.20
N VAL A 38 18.51 1.71 -3.28
CA VAL A 38 19.97 1.57 -3.32
C VAL A 38 20.41 0.83 -4.58
N GLY A 39 19.72 -0.26 -4.93
CA GLY A 39 19.97 -1.00 -6.18
C GLY A 39 19.81 -0.10 -7.41
N PHE A 40 18.76 0.71 -7.42
CA PHE A 40 18.48 1.64 -8.51
C PHE A 40 19.54 2.76 -8.61
N LEU A 41 19.98 3.33 -7.49
CA LEU A 41 20.87 4.49 -7.50
C LEU A 41 22.35 4.13 -7.76
N PHE A 42 22.82 3.01 -7.20
CA PHE A 42 24.25 2.74 -7.13
C PHE A 42 24.72 1.56 -7.98
N PHE A 43 23.80 0.71 -8.48
CA PHE A 43 24.17 -0.55 -9.14
C PHE A 43 23.67 -0.66 -10.57
N GLN A 44 23.37 0.45 -11.25
CA GLN A 44 22.89 0.43 -12.64
C GLN A 44 23.93 -0.17 -13.59
N ASP A 45 25.21 0.01 -13.35
CA ASP A 45 26.30 -0.49 -14.19
C ASP A 45 26.54 -2.00 -14.00
N ASN A 46 26.18 -2.56 -12.85
CA ASN A 46 26.28 -4.00 -12.59
C ASN A 46 24.95 -4.69 -12.73
N HIS A 47 24.67 -5.18 -13.94
CA HIS A 47 23.39 -5.75 -14.33
C HIS A 47 22.88 -6.88 -13.41
N GLN A 48 23.77 -7.77 -12.95
CA GLN A 48 23.37 -8.88 -12.07
C GLN A 48 22.98 -8.39 -10.67
N THR A 49 23.80 -7.56 -10.06
CA THR A 49 23.52 -6.98 -8.73
C THR A 49 22.28 -6.12 -8.77
N TYR A 50 22.09 -5.33 -9.83
CA TYR A 50 20.89 -4.52 -10.05
C TYR A 50 19.63 -5.37 -10.04
N ILE A 51 19.58 -6.45 -10.83
CA ILE A 51 18.40 -7.33 -10.91
C ILE A 51 18.08 -7.96 -9.56
N ILE A 52 19.09 -8.43 -8.83
CA ILE A 52 18.89 -9.06 -7.50
C ILE A 52 18.30 -8.06 -6.51
N LEU A 53 18.89 -6.87 -6.39
CA LEU A 53 18.42 -5.84 -5.45
C LEU A 53 17.00 -5.37 -5.81
N ARG A 54 16.70 -5.17 -7.09
CA ARG A 54 15.38 -4.80 -7.59
C ARG A 54 14.35 -5.91 -7.36
N SER A 55 14.73 -7.17 -7.47
CA SER A 55 13.82 -8.30 -7.21
C SER A 55 13.45 -8.40 -5.74
N ILE A 56 14.41 -8.20 -4.85
CA ILE A 56 14.17 -8.14 -3.40
C ILE A 56 13.27 -6.95 -3.08
N GLY A 57 13.53 -5.79 -3.66
CA GLY A 57 12.77 -4.58 -3.44
C GLY A 57 11.30 -4.71 -3.84
N ARG A 58 10.99 -5.45 -4.90
CA ARG A 58 9.62 -5.67 -5.37
C ARG A 58 8.73 -6.42 -4.37
N ILE A 59 9.31 -7.14 -3.41
CA ILE A 59 8.56 -7.80 -2.33
C ILE A 59 7.89 -6.77 -1.42
N SER A 60 8.41 -5.55 -1.33
CA SER A 60 7.83 -4.48 -0.51
C SER A 60 6.40 -4.15 -0.91
N PHE A 61 6.10 -4.13 -2.21
CA PHE A 61 4.80 -3.72 -2.73
C PHE A 61 3.63 -4.59 -2.24
N PRO A 62 3.64 -5.94 -2.40
CA PRO A 62 2.56 -6.76 -1.88
C PRO A 62 2.42 -6.68 -0.36
N ILE A 63 3.52 -6.49 0.38
CA ILE A 63 3.46 -6.29 1.83
C ILE A 63 2.76 -4.97 2.17
N PHE A 64 3.07 -3.88 1.47
CA PHE A 64 2.38 -2.60 1.67
C PHE A 64 0.90 -2.69 1.30
N CYS A 65 0.54 -3.38 0.22
CA CYS A 65 -0.86 -3.63 -0.14
C CYS A 65 -1.60 -4.37 0.98
N PHE A 66 -0.99 -5.42 1.53
CA PHE A 66 -1.58 -6.17 2.64
C PHE A 66 -1.78 -5.29 3.88
N VAL A 67 -0.75 -4.57 4.30
CA VAL A 67 -0.80 -3.65 5.45
C VAL A 67 -1.82 -2.53 5.25
N LEU A 68 -2.00 -2.05 4.00
CA LEU A 68 -2.98 -1.05 3.65
C LEU A 68 -4.41 -1.58 3.85
N VAL A 69 -4.70 -2.77 3.34
CA VAL A 69 -6.01 -3.43 3.47
C VAL A 69 -6.32 -3.70 4.94
N GLU A 70 -5.36 -4.23 5.69
CA GLU A 70 -5.50 -4.44 7.13
C GLU A 70 -5.77 -3.12 7.87
N GLY A 71 -5.00 -2.07 7.58
CA GLY A 71 -5.19 -0.74 8.13
C GLY A 71 -6.56 -0.15 7.80
N PHE A 72 -7.09 -0.42 6.60
CA PHE A 72 -8.42 0.03 6.21
C PHE A 72 -9.53 -0.56 7.09
N PHE A 73 -9.46 -1.84 7.43
CA PHE A 73 -10.46 -2.50 8.27
C PHE A 73 -10.34 -2.17 9.76
N HIS A 74 -9.14 -1.85 10.23
CA HIS A 74 -8.89 -1.50 11.63
C HIS A 74 -9.02 0.00 11.94
N THR A 75 -9.12 0.85 10.92
CA THR A 75 -9.21 2.30 11.09
C THR A 75 -10.64 2.73 11.42
N SER A 76 -10.80 3.49 12.51
CA SER A 76 -12.09 4.09 12.91
C SER A 76 -12.46 5.28 12.03
N ASP A 77 -11.47 6.07 11.60
CA ASP A 77 -11.65 7.29 10.81
C ASP A 77 -10.95 7.15 9.46
N ARG A 78 -11.72 6.63 8.48
CA ARG A 78 -11.22 6.34 7.13
C ARG A 78 -10.80 7.59 6.38
N LEU A 79 -11.52 8.70 6.61
CA LEU A 79 -11.20 9.96 5.94
C LEU A 79 -9.84 10.50 6.37
N LYS A 80 -9.55 10.50 7.68
CA LYS A 80 -8.23 10.92 8.17
C LYS A 80 -7.12 10.03 7.65
N HIS A 81 -7.37 8.72 7.55
CA HIS A 81 -6.38 7.79 6.99
C HIS A 81 -6.12 8.08 5.51
N ALA A 82 -7.19 8.30 4.71
CA ALA A 82 -7.08 8.68 3.31
C ALA A 82 -6.30 9.99 3.11
N ILE A 83 -6.62 11.02 3.91
CA ILE A 83 -5.93 12.32 3.85
C ILE A 83 -4.44 12.18 4.17
N ARG A 84 -4.11 11.44 5.23
CA ARG A 84 -2.71 11.17 5.59
C ARG A 84 -1.95 10.46 4.47
N LEU A 85 -2.55 9.42 3.90
CA LEU A 85 -1.96 8.66 2.82
C LEU A 85 -1.80 9.51 1.56
N GLY A 86 -2.80 10.35 1.22
CA GLY A 86 -2.75 11.28 0.10
C GLY A 86 -1.68 12.36 0.26
N ILE A 87 -1.58 12.98 1.44
CA ILE A 87 -0.50 13.95 1.73
C ILE A 87 0.87 13.27 1.62
N PHE A 88 0.99 12.05 2.16
CA PHE A 88 2.25 11.30 2.08
C PHE A 88 2.61 10.94 0.63
N ALA A 89 1.61 10.60 -0.20
CA ALA A 89 1.80 10.35 -1.62
C ALA A 89 2.35 11.58 -2.35
N LEU A 90 1.76 12.75 -2.10
CA LEU A 90 2.20 14.02 -2.71
C LEU A 90 3.61 14.45 -2.24
N VAL A 91 3.88 14.34 -0.94
CA VAL A 91 5.21 14.69 -0.38
C VAL A 91 6.29 13.75 -0.89
N SER A 92 5.98 12.47 -1.06
CA SER A 92 6.95 11.47 -1.54
C SER A 92 7.19 11.53 -3.05
N GLU A 93 6.32 12.19 -3.82
CA GLU A 93 6.52 12.42 -5.26
C GLU A 93 7.74 13.30 -5.51
N ILE A 94 7.93 14.33 -4.70
CA ILE A 94 9.05 15.28 -4.87
C ILE A 94 10.42 14.60 -4.87
N PRO A 95 10.83 13.83 -3.84
CA PRO A 95 12.10 13.12 -3.86
C PRO A 95 12.14 12.01 -4.92
N TYR A 96 11.01 11.41 -5.27
CA TYR A 96 10.93 10.38 -6.30
C TYR A 96 11.24 10.96 -7.68
N ASP A 97 10.64 12.09 -8.05
CA ASP A 97 10.89 12.76 -9.32
C ASP A 97 12.32 13.31 -9.42
N MET A 98 12.86 13.80 -8.30
CA MET A 98 14.26 14.26 -8.24
C MET A 98 15.26 13.15 -8.57
N LEU A 99 14.97 11.89 -8.19
CA LEU A 99 15.81 10.73 -8.52
C LEU A 99 15.88 10.45 -10.03
N TYR A 100 14.84 10.85 -10.78
CA TYR A 100 14.77 10.68 -12.24
C TYR A 100 15.14 11.95 -13.02
N GLY A 101 15.60 13.02 -12.32
CA GLY A 101 16.05 14.27 -12.93
C GLY A 101 14.94 15.08 -13.60
N ARG A 102 13.69 14.90 -13.21
CA ARG A 102 12.53 15.63 -13.72
C ARG A 102 11.67 16.13 -12.57
N PHE A 103 11.16 17.35 -12.72
CA PHE A 103 10.11 17.87 -11.86
C PHE A 103 8.76 17.52 -12.48
N PHE A 104 7.99 16.65 -11.82
CA PHE A 104 6.64 16.23 -12.19
C PHE A 104 6.56 15.34 -13.44
N ASP A 105 6.83 14.04 -13.29
CA ASP A 105 6.60 13.06 -14.34
C ASP A 105 5.33 12.23 -14.06
N MET A 106 4.20 12.63 -14.62
CA MET A 106 2.93 11.89 -14.48
C MET A 106 2.95 10.47 -15.06
N ALA A 107 3.95 10.13 -15.86
CA ALA A 107 4.07 8.78 -16.46
C ALA A 107 4.68 7.75 -15.53
N ARG A 108 5.35 8.20 -14.44
CA ARG A 108 6.01 7.33 -13.45
C ARG A 108 5.63 7.77 -12.05
N GLN A 109 4.58 7.20 -11.53
CA GLN A 109 4.12 7.53 -10.19
C GLN A 109 4.76 6.64 -9.14
N ASN A 110 5.01 7.21 -7.95
CA ASN A 110 5.56 6.45 -6.86
C ASN A 110 4.54 5.42 -6.31
N VAL A 111 5.06 4.38 -5.66
CA VAL A 111 4.26 3.29 -5.08
C VAL A 111 3.20 3.78 -4.11
N ILE A 112 3.44 4.87 -3.38
CA ILE A 112 2.52 5.40 -2.37
C ILE A 112 1.27 5.98 -3.04
N PHE A 113 1.43 6.58 -4.22
CA PHE A 113 0.30 7.07 -5.01
C PHE A 113 -0.60 5.92 -5.49
N THR A 114 0.00 4.82 -5.93
CA THR A 114 -0.72 3.59 -6.28
C THR A 114 -1.48 3.02 -5.08
N LEU A 115 -0.86 3.01 -3.90
CA LEU A 115 -1.50 2.58 -2.66
C LEU A 115 -2.66 3.51 -2.26
N PHE A 116 -2.53 4.82 -2.46
CA PHE A 116 -3.60 5.77 -2.22
C PHE A 116 -4.81 5.52 -3.12
N ILE A 117 -4.59 5.32 -4.42
CA ILE A 117 -5.66 4.97 -5.37
C ILE A 117 -6.31 3.64 -4.97
N GLY A 118 -5.53 2.63 -4.60
CA GLY A 118 -6.02 1.35 -4.10
C GLY A 118 -6.89 1.51 -2.85
N TYR A 119 -6.49 2.37 -1.91
CA TYR A 119 -7.28 2.68 -0.72
C TYR A 119 -8.64 3.31 -1.08
N MET A 120 -8.63 4.29 -1.98
CA MET A 120 -9.85 4.94 -2.45
C MET A 120 -10.78 3.96 -3.18
N ALA A 121 -10.23 3.05 -3.98
CA ALA A 121 -11.00 2.01 -4.66
C ALA A 121 -11.68 1.04 -3.66
N ILE A 122 -10.96 0.58 -2.64
CA ILE A 122 -11.54 -0.27 -1.58
C ILE A 122 -12.66 0.46 -0.85
N TRP A 123 -12.46 1.73 -0.53
CA TRP A 123 -13.47 2.54 0.15
C TRP A 123 -14.71 2.75 -0.71
N ALA A 124 -14.55 3.05 -2.00
CA ALA A 124 -15.65 3.18 -2.94
C ALA A 124 -16.44 1.87 -3.09
N LEU A 125 -15.75 0.74 -3.29
CA LEU A 125 -16.39 -0.58 -3.40
C LEU A 125 -17.18 -0.95 -2.14
N GLN A 126 -16.64 -0.67 -0.97
CA GLN A 126 -17.33 -0.93 0.28
C GLN A 126 -18.57 -0.04 0.42
N SER A 127 -18.48 1.24 0.04
CA SER A 127 -19.63 2.16 0.07
C SER A 127 -20.75 1.69 -0.86
N ILE A 128 -20.42 1.25 -2.06
CA ILE A 128 -21.37 0.69 -3.03
C ILE A 128 -21.98 -0.62 -2.49
N SER A 129 -21.18 -1.50 -1.93
CA SER A 129 -21.67 -2.76 -1.37
C SER A 129 -22.63 -2.53 -0.19
N MET A 130 -22.33 -1.58 0.69
CA MET A 130 -23.20 -1.20 1.80
C MET A 130 -24.51 -0.57 1.29
N PHE A 131 -24.45 0.27 0.24
CA PHE A 131 -25.62 0.86 -0.38
C PHE A 131 -26.53 -0.22 -1.00
N ARG A 132 -25.97 -1.20 -1.70
CA ARG A 132 -26.71 -2.33 -2.30
C ARG A 132 -27.42 -3.18 -1.25
N VAL A 133 -26.75 -3.43 -0.10
CA VAL A 133 -27.37 -4.17 1.02
C VAL A 133 -28.49 -3.38 1.69
N ALA A 134 -28.34 -2.05 1.78
CA ALA A 134 -29.33 -1.18 2.43
C ALA A 134 -30.56 -0.91 1.55
N TYR A 135 -30.41 -0.93 0.20
CA TYR A 135 -31.45 -0.59 -0.76
C TYR A 135 -31.49 -1.57 -1.94
N PRO A 136 -31.89 -2.84 -1.75
CA PRO A 136 -31.88 -3.86 -2.80
C PRO A 136 -32.80 -3.54 -3.99
N ASP A 137 -33.88 -2.78 -3.78
CA ASP A 137 -34.92 -2.49 -4.79
C ASP A 137 -34.66 -1.22 -5.61
N LYS A 138 -33.51 -0.56 -5.47
CA LYS A 138 -33.21 0.72 -6.16
C LYS A 138 -32.18 0.61 -7.30
N ILE A 139 -31.89 -0.61 -7.78
CA ILE A 139 -30.94 -0.82 -8.88
C ILE A 139 -31.64 -1.51 -10.05
#